data_42e55ffc3f717dd784ea28c103afd89d
#
_entry.id   42e55ffc3f717dd784ea28c103afd89d
#
_cell.length_a   1.000
_cell.length_b   1.000
_cell.length_c   1.000
_cell.angle_alpha   90.00
_cell.angle_beta   90.00
_cell.angle_gamma   90.00
#
_symmetry.space_group_name_H-M   'P 1'
#
loop_
_entity.id
_entity.type
_entity.pdbx_description
1 polymer ?
#
loop_
_entity_poly.entity_id
_entity_poly.type
_entity_poly.pdbx_seq_one_letter_code
_entity_poly.pdbx_strand_id
1 'polypeptide(L)'
;MLLVEIAPPAWDVVVDLAYGHADNFMGRAVYAHPRCFLHPEAADCLARAIGHAAAQGLRLKITDAFRPSEAQWALWNHTPDRTYVADPRRGSPHSRGAAVDVTLLNAQGRELDMGGPVDDLTPNGHHDATTPTPAQRANRLLLLGIMTAAGFDWYVKEWWHYQLFAPRRLPVLSDRAAGTAMMG
;
A
#
# COMPACT_ATOMS: atom_id res chain seq x y z
N MET A 1 -0.01 -14.38 16.61
CA MET A 1 0.27 -12.98 16.22
C MET A 1 -0.70 -12.62 15.11
N LEU A 2 -1.45 -11.51 15.25
CA LEU A 2 -2.46 -11.14 14.24
C LEU A 2 -1.84 -10.59 12.95
N LEU A 3 -0.68 -9.93 13.06
CA LEU A 3 0.04 -9.32 11.95
C LEU A 3 1.51 -9.74 11.96
N VAL A 4 2.11 -9.76 10.77
CA VAL A 4 3.54 -10.00 10.53
C VAL A 4 4.22 -8.67 10.26
N GLU A 5 5.32 -8.38 10.92
CA GLU A 5 6.12 -7.19 10.63
C GLU A 5 6.95 -7.41 9.35
N ILE A 6 6.90 -6.45 8.46
CA ILE A 6 7.63 -6.43 7.19
C ILE A 6 8.77 -5.41 7.31
N ALA A 7 9.96 -5.89 7.51
CA ALA A 7 11.13 -5.03 7.69
C ALA A 7 12.41 -5.66 7.11
N PRO A 8 13.30 -4.88 6.50
CA PRO A 8 14.64 -5.33 6.15
C PRO A 8 15.45 -5.69 7.42
N PRO A 9 16.41 -6.63 7.36
CA PRO A 9 16.82 -7.38 6.16
C PRO A 9 16.00 -8.67 5.94
N ALA A 10 15.04 -9.01 6.82
CA ALA A 10 14.23 -10.23 6.68
C ALA A 10 13.36 -10.23 5.41
N TRP A 11 12.97 -9.04 4.96
CA TRP A 11 12.21 -8.81 3.73
C TRP A 11 13.02 -7.94 2.77
N ASP A 12 13.22 -8.40 1.53
CA ASP A 12 13.93 -7.62 0.50
C ASP A 12 13.01 -6.58 -0.13
N VAL A 13 12.67 -5.57 0.65
CA VAL A 13 11.83 -4.43 0.28
C VAL A 13 12.45 -3.13 0.81
N VAL A 14 12.01 -2.01 0.28
CA VAL A 14 12.17 -0.70 0.92
C VAL A 14 10.85 -0.37 1.61
N VAL A 15 10.89 0.03 2.88
CA VAL A 15 9.73 0.51 3.62
C VAL A 15 9.88 2.01 3.83
N ASP A 16 8.94 2.78 3.26
CA ASP A 16 8.91 4.25 3.33
C ASP A 16 7.44 4.69 3.41
N LEU A 17 6.86 4.54 4.60
CA LEU A 17 5.44 4.74 4.83
C LEU A 17 5.07 6.22 4.69
N ALA A 18 4.25 6.57 3.71
CA ALA A 18 3.84 7.94 3.41
C ALA A 18 3.25 8.67 4.63
N TYR A 19 2.46 7.97 5.43
CA TYR A 19 1.85 8.55 6.64
C TYR A 19 2.79 8.62 7.85
N GLY A 20 4.04 8.17 7.72
CA GLY A 20 5.12 8.42 8.67
C GLY A 20 5.80 9.78 8.50
N HIS A 21 5.51 10.49 7.40
CA HIS A 21 6.10 11.78 7.03
C HIS A 21 5.04 12.86 6.91
N ALA A 22 5.46 14.11 6.76
CA ALA A 22 4.56 15.22 6.46
C ALA A 22 4.29 15.38 4.94
N ASP A 23 5.11 14.74 4.10
CA ASP A 23 4.97 14.75 2.64
C ASP A 23 3.97 13.69 2.19
N ASN A 24 2.69 13.96 2.46
CA ASN A 24 1.53 13.18 2.07
C ASN A 24 0.31 14.12 1.93
N PHE A 25 -0.82 13.62 1.44
CA PHE A 25 -2.00 14.47 1.21
C PHE A 25 -2.62 15.07 2.49
N MET A 26 -2.25 14.57 3.68
CA MET A 26 -2.65 15.13 4.97
C MET A 26 -1.82 16.36 5.36
N GLY A 27 -0.63 16.57 4.74
CA GLY A 27 0.34 17.61 5.12
C GLY A 27 0.96 17.44 6.50
N ARG A 28 0.84 16.25 7.10
CA ARG A 28 1.42 15.92 8.42
C ARG A 28 1.63 14.42 8.58
N ALA A 29 2.53 14.02 9.45
CA ALA A 29 2.63 12.64 9.88
C ALA A 29 1.36 12.20 10.64
N VAL A 30 0.94 10.98 10.41
CA VAL A 30 -0.20 10.32 11.07
C VAL A 30 0.30 9.24 12.03
N TYR A 31 1.34 8.49 11.63
CA TYR A 31 1.99 7.50 12.48
C TYR A 31 3.04 8.15 13.36
N ALA A 32 2.94 7.94 14.69
CA ALA A 32 3.98 8.35 15.63
C ALA A 32 5.23 7.45 15.50
N HIS A 33 5.01 6.16 15.26
CA HIS A 33 6.05 5.16 15.07
C HIS A 33 5.74 4.36 13.79
N PRO A 34 6.21 4.81 12.61
CA PRO A 34 5.92 4.15 11.34
C PRO A 34 6.60 2.78 11.27
N ARG A 35 5.79 1.73 11.29
CA ARG A 35 6.21 0.32 11.16
C ARG A 35 5.27 -0.38 10.19
N CYS A 36 5.81 -1.26 9.35
CA CYS A 36 5.07 -1.95 8.32
C CYS A 36 4.59 -3.32 8.81
N PHE A 37 3.29 -3.56 8.75
CA PHE A 37 2.69 -4.84 9.16
C PHE A 37 1.68 -5.32 8.12
N LEU A 38 1.54 -6.64 7.97
CA LEU A 38 0.52 -7.27 7.13
C LEU A 38 -0.11 -8.48 7.85
N HIS A 39 -1.35 -8.80 7.50
CA HIS A 39 -1.94 -10.10 7.81
C HIS A 39 -1.09 -11.21 7.21
N PRO A 40 -0.92 -12.39 7.86
CA PRO A 40 -0.08 -13.48 7.36
C PRO A 40 -0.32 -13.84 5.88
N GLU A 41 -1.57 -13.94 5.45
CA GLU A 41 -1.89 -14.25 4.04
C GLU A 41 -1.43 -13.15 3.07
N ALA A 42 -1.51 -11.87 3.46
CA ALA A 42 -1.01 -10.76 2.65
C ALA A 42 0.53 -10.76 2.64
N ALA A 43 1.15 -11.12 3.75
CA ALA A 43 2.61 -11.28 3.84
C ALA A 43 3.09 -12.42 2.91
N ASP A 44 2.37 -13.54 2.83
CA ASP A 44 2.68 -14.64 1.89
C ASP A 44 2.54 -14.19 0.43
N CYS A 45 1.52 -13.38 0.10
CA CYS A 45 1.40 -12.78 -1.23
C CYS A 45 2.57 -11.81 -1.50
N LEU A 46 2.93 -10.97 -0.53
CA LEU A 46 4.07 -10.05 -0.66
C LEU A 46 5.38 -10.80 -0.90
N ALA A 47 5.63 -11.91 -0.20
CA ALA A 47 6.82 -12.72 -0.42
C ALA A 47 6.93 -13.21 -1.87
N ARG A 48 5.81 -13.65 -2.48
CA ARG A 48 5.77 -14.01 -3.90
C ARG A 48 6.01 -12.81 -4.82
N ALA A 49 5.41 -11.65 -4.49
CA ALA A 49 5.59 -10.41 -5.27
C ALA A 49 7.06 -9.95 -5.27
N ILE A 50 7.74 -10.06 -4.13
CA ILE A 50 9.19 -9.77 -4.00
C ILE A 50 9.98 -10.69 -4.97
N GLY A 51 9.68 -11.99 -4.99
CA GLY A 51 10.32 -12.93 -5.91
C GLY A 51 10.08 -12.58 -7.39
N HIS A 52 8.85 -12.19 -7.74
CA HIS A 52 8.50 -11.76 -9.11
C HIS A 52 9.20 -10.47 -9.50
N ALA A 53 9.30 -9.48 -8.60
CA ALA A 53 10.02 -8.24 -8.85
C ALA A 53 11.52 -8.50 -9.01
N ALA A 54 12.13 -9.30 -8.14
CA ALA A 54 13.54 -9.66 -8.20
C ALA A 54 13.91 -10.36 -9.53
N ALA A 55 13.04 -11.24 -10.03
CA ALA A 55 13.23 -11.90 -11.32
C ALA A 55 13.24 -10.91 -12.52
N GLN A 56 12.74 -9.70 -12.33
CA GLN A 56 12.78 -8.60 -13.30
C GLN A 56 13.91 -7.60 -13.02
N GLY A 57 14.80 -7.86 -12.05
CA GLY A 57 15.83 -6.93 -11.61
C GLY A 57 15.27 -5.70 -10.89
N LEU A 58 14.08 -5.83 -10.30
CA LEU A 58 13.35 -4.77 -9.62
C LEU A 58 13.18 -5.09 -8.13
N ARG A 59 12.85 -4.07 -7.35
CA ARG A 59 12.56 -4.18 -5.92
C ARG A 59 11.27 -3.45 -5.60
N LEU A 60 10.50 -3.94 -4.64
CA LEU A 60 9.30 -3.25 -4.16
C LEU A 60 9.67 -2.19 -3.12
N LYS A 61 9.01 -1.02 -3.22
CA LYS A 61 8.95 -0.02 -2.16
C LYS A 61 7.52 0.00 -1.64
N ILE A 62 7.35 -0.19 -0.33
CA ILE A 62 6.06 -0.17 0.37
C ILE A 62 5.84 1.24 0.91
N THR A 63 4.74 1.86 0.53
CA THR A 63 4.36 3.22 0.93
C THR A 63 3.22 3.24 1.95
N ASP A 64 2.42 2.17 2.04
CA ASP A 64 1.50 1.90 3.15
C ASP A 64 1.16 0.40 3.22
N ALA A 65 0.74 -0.07 4.41
CA ALA A 65 0.36 -1.46 4.64
C ALA A 65 -0.76 -1.54 5.68
N PHE A 66 -0.55 -2.15 6.86
CA PHE A 66 -1.52 -2.05 7.94
C PHE A 66 -1.66 -0.59 8.37
N ARG A 67 -2.88 -0.09 8.30
CA ARG A 67 -3.27 1.25 8.74
C ARG A 67 -4.27 1.10 9.88
N PRO A 68 -3.88 1.35 11.13
CA PRO A 68 -4.79 1.28 12.27
C PRO A 68 -6.10 2.04 12.03
N SER A 69 -7.20 1.58 12.61
CA SER A 69 -8.51 2.25 12.44
C SER A 69 -8.48 3.72 12.84
N GLU A 70 -7.66 4.09 13.81
CA GLU A 70 -7.46 5.48 14.25
C GLU A 70 -6.86 6.34 13.13
N ALA A 71 -5.86 5.82 12.44
CA ALA A 71 -5.28 6.49 11.26
C ALA A 71 -6.30 6.61 10.13
N GLN A 72 -7.08 5.55 9.87
CA GLN A 72 -8.15 5.58 8.85
C GLN A 72 -9.19 6.66 9.17
N TRP A 73 -9.56 6.85 10.45
CA TRP A 73 -10.43 7.94 10.86
C TRP A 73 -9.79 9.31 10.64
N ALA A 74 -8.48 9.45 10.88
CA ALA A 74 -7.77 10.71 10.63
C ALA A 74 -7.81 11.08 9.14
N LEU A 75 -7.56 10.12 8.24
CA LEU A 75 -7.64 10.32 6.79
C LEU A 75 -9.06 10.71 6.35
N TRP A 76 -10.07 9.97 6.83
CA TRP A 76 -11.46 10.23 6.49
C TRP A 76 -11.94 11.61 6.95
N ASN A 77 -11.57 12.01 8.16
CA ASN A 77 -11.94 13.33 8.69
C ASN A 77 -11.30 14.49 7.91
N HIS A 78 -10.16 14.23 7.27
CA HIS A 78 -9.50 15.19 6.39
C HIS A 78 -10.13 15.23 5.00
N THR A 79 -10.34 14.05 4.39
CA THR A 79 -10.85 13.91 3.02
C THR A 79 -11.95 12.84 2.98
N PRO A 80 -13.23 13.20 3.28
CA PRO A 80 -14.34 12.24 3.32
C PRO A 80 -14.87 11.88 1.92
N ASP A 81 -13.98 11.47 1.03
CA ASP A 81 -14.31 11.04 -0.34
C ASP A 81 -14.14 9.52 -0.47
N ARG A 82 -15.27 8.82 -0.61
CA ARG A 82 -15.31 7.36 -0.76
C ARG A 82 -14.65 6.83 -2.02
N THR A 83 -14.30 7.69 -2.94
CA THR A 83 -13.58 7.30 -4.16
C THR A 83 -12.16 6.89 -3.83
N TYR A 84 -11.52 7.58 -2.87
CA TYR A 84 -10.10 7.44 -2.55
C TYR A 84 -9.84 7.05 -1.08
N VAL A 85 -10.70 7.47 -0.16
CA VAL A 85 -10.56 7.16 1.26
C VAL A 85 -11.69 6.25 1.70
N ALA A 86 -11.40 5.02 2.09
CA ALA A 86 -12.41 4.08 2.54
C ALA A 86 -13.13 4.62 3.79
N ASP A 87 -14.47 4.57 3.79
CA ASP A 87 -15.30 4.96 4.92
C ASP A 87 -14.98 4.07 6.13
N PRO A 88 -14.43 4.60 7.24
CA PRO A 88 -13.97 3.79 8.38
C PRO A 88 -15.11 3.03 9.08
N ARG A 89 -16.37 3.47 8.91
CA ARG A 89 -17.54 2.73 9.40
C ARG A 89 -17.74 1.40 8.69
N ARG A 90 -17.23 1.27 7.45
CA ARG A 90 -17.24 0.04 6.64
C ARG A 90 -15.93 -0.73 6.76
N GLY A 91 -14.88 -0.06 7.23
CA GLY A 91 -13.52 -0.56 7.37
C GLY A 91 -12.75 -0.63 6.05
N SER A 92 -11.49 -0.20 6.10
CA SER A 92 -10.52 -0.30 5.00
C SER A 92 -9.88 -1.69 4.94
N PRO A 93 -9.48 -2.18 3.75
CA PRO A 93 -8.58 -3.33 3.64
C PRO A 93 -7.25 -3.12 4.39
N HIS A 94 -6.70 -1.90 4.39
CA HIS A 94 -5.51 -1.55 5.17
C HIS A 94 -5.73 -1.74 6.67
N SER A 95 -6.89 -1.35 7.21
CA SER A 95 -7.19 -1.53 8.65
C SER A 95 -7.43 -2.98 9.07
N ARG A 96 -7.30 -3.91 8.11
CA ARG A 96 -7.35 -5.37 8.30
C ARG A 96 -5.99 -6.04 8.09
N GLY A 97 -4.96 -5.24 7.77
CA GLY A 97 -3.66 -5.73 7.32
C GLY A 97 -3.74 -6.50 5.99
N ALA A 98 -4.81 -6.31 5.23
CA ALA A 98 -5.12 -7.07 4.02
C ALA A 98 -4.73 -6.35 2.73
N ALA A 99 -4.15 -5.16 2.81
CA ALA A 99 -3.76 -4.35 1.67
C ALA A 99 -2.35 -3.77 1.84
N VAL A 100 -1.75 -3.46 0.72
CA VAL A 100 -0.43 -2.83 0.61
C VAL A 100 -0.44 -1.84 -0.56
N ASP A 101 0.13 -0.66 -0.34
CA ASP A 101 0.41 0.33 -1.38
C ASP A 101 1.90 0.25 -1.72
N VAL A 102 2.20 0.10 -3.01
CA VAL A 102 3.56 -0.19 -3.47
C VAL A 102 3.91 0.52 -4.76
N THR A 103 5.22 0.74 -4.96
CA THR A 103 5.81 1.09 -6.24
C THR A 103 7.05 0.23 -6.51
N LEU A 104 7.67 0.40 -7.68
CA LEU A 104 8.85 -0.34 -8.12
C LEU A 104 10.10 0.52 -8.11
N LEU A 105 11.20 -0.07 -7.63
CA LEU A 105 12.54 0.50 -7.72
C LEU A 105 13.36 -0.30 -8.73
N ASN A 106 14.21 0.40 -9.50
CA ASN A 106 15.20 -0.23 -10.35
C ASN A 106 16.45 -0.68 -9.53
N ALA A 107 17.41 -1.29 -10.21
CA ALA A 107 18.65 -1.78 -9.59
C ALA A 107 19.51 -0.68 -8.93
N GLN A 108 19.30 0.59 -9.28
CA GLN A 108 19.95 1.75 -8.67
C GLN A 108 19.15 2.34 -7.51
N GLY A 109 18.04 1.70 -7.09
CA GLY A 109 17.18 2.15 -6.01
C GLY A 109 16.31 3.37 -6.36
N ARG A 110 16.17 3.71 -7.65
CA ARG A 110 15.30 4.81 -8.11
C ARG A 110 13.93 4.26 -8.48
N GLU A 111 12.88 4.99 -8.10
CA GLU A 111 11.52 4.64 -8.48
C GLU A 111 11.34 4.64 -10.00
N LEU A 112 10.57 3.68 -10.50
CA LEU A 112 10.08 3.73 -11.86
C LEU A 112 9.04 4.85 -11.98
N ASP A 113 9.09 5.58 -13.08
CA ASP A 113 8.13 6.65 -13.35
C ASP A 113 6.75 6.06 -13.66
N MET A 114 5.81 6.22 -12.73
CA MET A 114 4.42 5.76 -12.84
C MET A 114 3.48 6.83 -13.42
N GLY A 115 3.98 8.03 -13.74
CA GLY A 115 3.17 9.13 -14.29
C GLY A 115 2.36 9.89 -13.26
N GLY A 116 2.64 9.70 -11.99
CA GLY A 116 2.03 10.37 -10.85
C GLY A 116 2.47 9.70 -9.54
N PRO A 117 2.40 10.40 -8.41
CA PRO A 117 2.76 9.85 -7.10
C PRO A 117 1.76 8.79 -6.63
N VAL A 118 2.16 8.04 -5.61
CA VAL A 118 1.21 7.31 -4.74
C VAL A 118 0.29 8.32 -4.07
N ASP A 119 -0.94 7.92 -3.77
CA ASP A 119 -1.98 8.81 -3.23
C ASP A 119 -2.33 10.02 -4.11
N ASP A 120 -2.14 9.91 -5.43
CA ASP A 120 -2.71 10.85 -6.39
C ASP A 120 -4.25 10.69 -6.43
N LEU A 121 -4.94 11.43 -5.55
CA LEU A 121 -6.40 11.40 -5.39
C LEU A 121 -7.13 12.09 -6.57
N THR A 122 -6.64 11.88 -7.79
CA THR A 122 -7.23 12.38 -9.04
C THR A 122 -7.42 11.23 -10.03
N PRO A 123 -8.17 11.43 -11.12
CA PRO A 123 -8.30 10.40 -12.15
C PRO A 123 -6.98 9.94 -12.77
N ASN A 124 -5.88 10.71 -12.61
CA ASN A 124 -4.56 10.29 -13.04
C ASN A 124 -4.03 9.07 -12.26
N GLY A 125 -4.48 8.88 -11.01
CA GLY A 125 -4.17 7.69 -10.19
C GLY A 125 -4.81 6.39 -10.68
N HIS A 126 -5.82 6.46 -11.56
CA HIS A 126 -6.54 5.28 -12.03
C HIS A 126 -5.69 4.42 -12.98
N HIS A 127 -5.91 3.10 -12.96
CA HIS A 127 -5.25 2.18 -13.91
C HIS A 127 -5.61 2.46 -15.38
N ASP A 128 -6.83 2.94 -15.63
CA ASP A 128 -7.34 3.28 -16.96
C ASP A 128 -7.08 4.75 -17.37
N ALA A 129 -6.31 5.50 -16.56
CA ALA A 129 -5.93 6.87 -16.88
C ALA A 129 -5.25 6.96 -18.25
N THR A 130 -5.63 7.98 -19.02
CA THR A 130 -5.09 8.22 -20.38
C THR A 130 -3.96 9.25 -20.40
N THR A 131 -3.77 9.99 -19.30
CA THR A 131 -2.73 11.01 -19.12
C THR A 131 -1.30 10.45 -19.06
N PRO A 132 -1.02 9.29 -18.43
CA PRO A 132 0.33 8.74 -18.42
C PRO A 132 0.82 8.34 -19.82
N THR A 133 2.10 8.57 -20.07
CA THR A 133 2.77 8.16 -21.31
C THR A 133 2.73 6.63 -21.50
N PRO A 134 2.99 6.11 -22.71
CA PRO A 134 3.08 4.66 -22.91
C PRO A 134 4.09 3.96 -22.00
N ALA A 135 5.24 4.59 -21.71
CA ALA A 135 6.26 4.04 -20.82
C ALA A 135 5.77 3.97 -19.36
N GLN A 136 5.13 5.04 -18.87
CA GLN A 136 4.54 5.08 -17.53
C GLN A 136 3.42 4.04 -17.37
N ARG A 137 2.55 3.89 -18.37
CA ARG A 137 1.54 2.82 -18.39
C ARG A 137 2.15 1.42 -18.38
N ALA A 138 3.25 1.21 -19.13
CA ALA A 138 3.96 -0.06 -19.13
C ALA A 138 4.51 -0.38 -17.71
N ASN A 139 5.04 0.60 -16.98
CA ASN A 139 5.50 0.44 -15.61
C ASN A 139 4.34 0.06 -14.66
N ARG A 140 3.18 0.74 -14.78
CA ARG A 140 1.97 0.38 -14.00
C ARG A 140 1.47 -1.05 -14.32
N LEU A 141 1.46 -1.44 -15.59
CA LEU A 141 1.07 -2.80 -15.99
C LEU A 141 2.07 -3.85 -15.53
N LEU A 142 3.36 -3.54 -15.47
CA LEU A 142 4.38 -4.43 -14.91
C LEU A 142 4.13 -4.65 -13.41
N LEU A 143 3.89 -3.57 -12.64
CA LEU A 143 3.54 -3.67 -11.22
C LEU A 143 2.26 -4.47 -11.03
N LEU A 144 1.21 -4.17 -11.79
CA LEU A 144 -0.06 -4.90 -11.77
C LEU A 144 0.16 -6.41 -12.02
N GLY A 145 0.97 -6.76 -13.03
CA GLY A 145 1.31 -8.15 -13.34
C GLY A 145 2.05 -8.86 -12.20
N ILE A 146 3.05 -8.21 -11.59
CA ILE A 146 3.80 -8.72 -10.43
C ILE A 146 2.85 -9.01 -9.27
N MET A 147 2.01 -8.04 -8.90
CA MET A 147 1.15 -8.13 -7.72
C MET A 147 0.00 -9.14 -7.93
N THR A 148 -0.63 -9.15 -9.10
CA THR A 148 -1.72 -10.09 -9.38
C THR A 148 -1.22 -11.53 -9.53
N ALA A 149 -0.06 -11.76 -10.16
CA ALA A 149 0.58 -13.07 -10.20
C ALA A 149 0.98 -13.58 -8.81
N ALA A 150 1.25 -12.67 -7.87
CA ALA A 150 1.53 -13.00 -6.48
C ALA A 150 0.27 -13.35 -5.66
N GLY A 151 -0.94 -13.12 -6.19
CA GLY A 151 -2.21 -13.48 -5.56
C GLY A 151 -2.94 -12.31 -4.90
N PHE A 152 -2.56 -11.08 -5.19
CA PHE A 152 -3.33 -9.91 -4.80
C PHE A 152 -4.44 -9.60 -5.82
N ASP A 153 -5.54 -9.06 -5.32
CA ASP A 153 -6.53 -8.29 -6.05
C ASP A 153 -6.08 -6.83 -6.14
N TRP A 154 -6.69 -6.02 -7.00
CA TRP A 154 -6.32 -4.66 -7.29
C TRP A 154 -7.55 -3.73 -7.29
N TYR A 155 -7.30 -2.41 -7.16
CA TYR A 155 -8.37 -1.42 -7.21
C TYR A 155 -8.19 -0.50 -8.44
N VAL A 156 -9.21 -0.43 -9.28
CA VAL A 156 -9.15 0.26 -10.58
C VAL A 156 -8.76 1.74 -10.47
N LYS A 157 -9.07 2.40 -9.35
CA LYS A 157 -8.85 3.84 -9.16
C LYS A 157 -7.52 4.20 -8.50
N GLU A 158 -6.67 3.20 -8.18
CA GLU A 158 -5.41 3.42 -7.49
C GLU A 158 -4.38 2.42 -8.03
N TRP A 159 -3.44 2.89 -8.87
CA TRP A 159 -2.45 2.03 -9.51
C TRP A 159 -1.46 1.40 -8.52
N TRP A 160 -1.35 1.95 -7.32
CA TRP A 160 -0.45 1.49 -6.25
C TRP A 160 -1.10 0.48 -5.31
N HIS A 161 -2.45 0.43 -5.23
CA HIS A 161 -3.18 -0.32 -4.22
C HIS A 161 -3.46 -1.77 -4.61
N TYR A 162 -3.03 -2.70 -3.73
CA TYR A 162 -3.25 -4.14 -3.87
C TYR A 162 -3.75 -4.73 -2.56
N GLN A 163 -4.69 -5.67 -2.62
CA GLN A 163 -5.34 -6.23 -1.44
C GLN A 163 -5.61 -7.73 -1.59
N LEU A 164 -5.86 -8.42 -0.49
CA LEU A 164 -6.36 -9.79 -0.57
C LEU A 164 -7.75 -9.83 -1.18
N PHE A 165 -8.10 -10.95 -1.85
CA PHE A 165 -9.48 -11.23 -2.23
C PHE A 165 -10.37 -11.33 -0.98
N ALA A 166 -11.60 -10.77 -1.04
CA ALA A 166 -12.56 -10.75 0.06
C ALA A 166 -11.98 -10.27 1.41
N PRO A 167 -11.33 -9.09 1.50
CA PRO A 167 -10.64 -8.64 2.70
C PRO A 167 -11.59 -8.43 3.88
N ARG A 168 -12.90 -8.29 3.63
CA ARG A 168 -13.93 -8.08 4.68
C ARG A 168 -14.14 -9.29 5.60
N ARG A 169 -13.62 -10.48 5.26
CA ARG A 169 -13.60 -11.64 6.16
C ARG A 169 -12.67 -11.46 7.36
N LEU A 170 -11.72 -10.53 7.26
CA LEU A 170 -10.78 -10.21 8.32
C LEU A 170 -11.32 -9.04 9.17
N PRO A 171 -11.06 -9.01 10.49
CA PRO A 171 -11.53 -7.95 11.37
C PRO A 171 -10.81 -6.63 11.07
N VAL A 172 -11.48 -5.51 11.30
CA VAL A 172 -10.85 -4.19 11.42
C VAL A 172 -10.11 -4.13 12.75
N LEU A 173 -8.87 -3.68 12.73
CA LEU A 173 -8.02 -3.60 13.90
C LEU A 173 -7.68 -2.15 14.24
N SER A 174 -7.76 -1.81 15.51
CA SER A 174 -7.14 -0.63 16.08
C SER A 174 -5.64 -0.88 16.32
N ASP A 175 -4.88 0.17 16.54
CA ASP A 175 -3.47 0.05 16.91
C ASP A 175 -3.28 -0.82 18.16
N ARG A 176 -4.12 -0.57 19.18
CA ARG A 176 -4.11 -1.36 20.42
C ARG A 176 -4.48 -2.84 20.17
N ALA A 177 -5.50 -3.12 19.35
CA ALA A 177 -5.94 -4.49 19.08
C ALA A 177 -4.89 -5.26 18.27
N ALA A 178 -4.17 -4.58 17.38
CA ALA A 178 -3.07 -5.15 16.61
C ALA A 178 -1.78 -5.27 17.43
N GLY A 179 -1.61 -4.48 18.49
CA GLY A 179 -0.40 -4.43 19.31
C GLY A 179 0.80 -3.84 18.57
N THR A 180 0.55 -2.89 17.65
CA THR A 180 1.61 -2.36 16.76
C THR A 180 2.29 -1.12 17.30
N ALA A 181 1.66 -0.37 18.22
CA ALA A 181 2.15 0.89 18.79
C ALA A 181 2.54 1.94 17.73
N MET A 182 1.85 1.95 16.58
CA MET A 182 2.12 2.89 15.49
C MET A 182 1.57 4.29 15.79
N MET A 183 0.50 4.37 16.59
CA MET A 183 -0.18 5.64 16.88
C MET A 183 0.38 6.35 18.12
N GLY A 184 1.24 5.70 18.92
CA GLY A 184 1.85 6.23 20.15
C GLY A 184 1.10 5.89 21.41
#